data_9dc1b14486df688f0ff631efbc7aecdd
#
_entry.id   9dc1b14486df688f0ff631efbc7aecdd
#
_cell.length_a   1.000
_cell.length_b   1.000
_cell.length_c   1.000
_cell.angle_alpha   90.00
_cell.angle_beta   90.00
_cell.angle_gamma   90.00
#
_symmetry.space_group_name_H-M   'P 1'
#
loop_
_entity.id
_entity.type
_entity.pdbx_description
1 polymer ?
#
loop_
_entity_poly.entity_id
_entity_poly.type
_entity_poly.pdbx_seq_one_letter_code
_entity_poly.pdbx_strand_id
1 'polypeptide(L)'
;SPITTTVVVTPTFENGGNSNSGPTDTFIITVNPTAQIDPIENIVVCDEDIINPIVFTTENTGGVTIYSWTNDNTSISLASSGNGTIQGFTAINSSNTTQIATITVIPTFESGGVSNTGPSETFTITVNPTAQVDSLVDQVLCNGESTDAIEFTTTNTDGTTVFNWTNDNTTI
;
A
#
# COMPACT_ATOMS: atom_id res chain seq x y z
N SER A 1 20.15 10.15 8.18
CA SER A 1 21.11 9.46 9.08
C SER A 1 21.11 10.11 10.48
N PRO A 2 21.49 9.35 11.52
CA PRO A 2 21.76 9.91 12.84
C PRO A 2 22.83 11.01 12.81
N ILE A 3 22.65 12.03 13.63
CA ILE A 3 23.62 13.13 13.80
C ILE A 3 24.28 12.94 15.18
N THR A 4 25.60 13.03 15.25
CA THR A 4 26.36 12.85 16.49
C THR A 4 27.15 14.11 16.82
N THR A 5 27.29 14.41 18.11
CA THR A 5 28.26 15.39 18.62
C THR A 5 29.02 14.80 19.82
N THR A 6 30.31 15.11 19.90
CA THR A 6 31.15 14.77 21.05
C THR A 6 31.22 15.97 21.97
N VAL A 7 30.87 15.80 23.23
CA VAL A 7 31.01 16.83 24.27
C VAL A 7 32.26 16.50 25.10
N VAL A 8 33.15 17.48 25.22
CA VAL A 8 34.38 17.38 26.04
C VAL A 8 34.18 18.25 27.27
N VAL A 9 34.31 17.68 28.45
CA VAL A 9 34.20 18.39 29.73
C VAL A 9 35.58 18.47 30.38
N THR A 10 36.03 19.67 30.65
CA THR A 10 37.28 19.91 31.36
C THR A 10 36.96 20.57 32.71
N PRO A 11 37.15 19.89 33.84
CA PRO A 11 36.93 20.51 35.15
C PRO A 11 38.11 21.43 35.50
N THR A 12 37.83 22.58 36.10
CA THR A 12 38.84 23.49 36.66
C THR A 12 38.49 23.77 38.11
N PHE A 13 39.46 23.52 39.03
CA PHE A 13 39.34 23.85 40.45
C PHE A 13 40.04 25.20 40.69
N GLU A 14 39.33 26.14 41.36
CA GLU A 14 39.83 27.46 41.72
C GLU A 14 39.77 27.68 43.24
N ASN A 15 40.92 28.14 43.81
CA ASN A 15 40.96 28.54 45.21
C ASN A 15 42.03 29.64 45.41
N GLY A 16 41.66 30.75 46.12
CA GLY A 16 42.62 31.80 46.51
C GLY A 16 43.28 32.48 45.30
N GLY A 17 42.63 32.60 44.12
CA GLY A 17 43.16 33.20 42.90
C GLY A 17 44.04 32.27 42.09
N ASN A 18 44.22 31.01 42.47
CA ASN A 18 44.91 30.01 41.68
C ASN A 18 43.90 29.01 41.08
N SER A 19 44.12 28.61 39.84
CA SER A 19 43.29 27.65 39.12
C SER A 19 44.12 26.45 38.63
N ASN A 20 43.56 25.24 38.65
CA ASN A 20 44.17 24.02 38.16
C ASN A 20 43.12 23.20 37.39
N SER A 21 43.40 22.85 36.15
CA SER A 21 42.53 22.01 35.32
C SER A 21 42.79 20.52 35.55
N GLY A 22 41.74 19.78 35.75
CA GLY A 22 41.78 18.32 35.85
C GLY A 22 41.71 17.59 34.50
N PRO A 23 41.70 16.27 34.50
CA PRO A 23 41.57 15.47 33.28
C PRO A 23 40.21 15.72 32.61
N THR A 24 40.22 15.71 31.29
CA THR A 24 39.03 15.81 30.48
C THR A 24 38.24 14.49 30.45
N ASP A 25 36.93 14.57 30.42
CA ASP A 25 36.04 13.44 30.10
C ASP A 25 35.21 13.77 28.85
N THR A 26 34.79 12.75 28.12
CA THR A 26 34.06 12.90 26.84
C THR A 26 32.83 12.01 26.79
N PHE A 27 31.73 12.55 26.25
CA PHE A 27 30.55 11.76 25.92
C PHE A 27 29.97 12.16 24.57
N ILE A 28 29.20 11.26 23.96
CA ILE A 28 28.59 11.45 22.64
C ILE A 28 27.08 11.59 22.82
N ILE A 29 26.52 12.58 22.14
CA ILE A 29 25.07 12.74 21.96
C ILE A 29 24.77 12.32 20.52
N THR A 30 23.83 11.38 20.34
CA THR A 30 23.33 10.96 19.04
C THR A 30 21.83 11.31 18.95
N VAL A 31 21.44 11.97 17.85
CA VAL A 31 20.04 12.27 17.53
C VAL A 31 19.67 11.47 16.29
N ASN A 32 18.71 10.56 16.44
CA ASN A 32 18.17 9.76 15.35
C ASN A 32 17.18 10.60 14.51
N PRO A 33 17.13 10.39 13.19
CA PRO A 33 16.15 11.04 12.32
C PRO A 33 14.74 10.53 12.61
N THR A 34 13.74 11.27 12.19
CA THR A 34 12.37 10.77 12.08
C THR A 34 12.32 9.69 10.99
N ALA A 35 11.60 8.61 11.24
CA ALA A 35 11.40 7.58 10.23
C ALA A 35 10.65 8.15 9.02
N GLN A 36 11.01 7.69 7.84
CA GLN A 36 10.41 8.07 6.57
C GLN A 36 10.12 6.82 5.74
N ILE A 37 9.16 6.94 4.86
CA ILE A 37 8.83 5.97 3.83
C ILE A 37 8.70 6.72 2.51
N ASP A 38 9.21 6.13 1.44
CA ASP A 38 9.07 6.69 0.10
C ASP A 38 7.62 6.57 -0.39
N PRO A 39 7.12 7.49 -1.22
CA PRO A 39 5.77 7.44 -1.76
C PRO A 39 5.46 6.11 -2.45
N ILE A 40 4.23 5.63 -2.30
CA ILE A 40 3.75 4.37 -2.88
C ILE A 40 2.64 4.70 -3.87
N GLU A 41 2.75 4.18 -5.09
CA GLU A 41 1.74 4.35 -6.12
C GLU A 41 0.49 3.53 -5.83
N ASN A 42 -0.68 4.09 -6.20
CA ASN A 42 -1.94 3.35 -6.16
C ASN A 42 -1.95 2.21 -7.18
N ILE A 43 -2.58 1.10 -6.81
CA ILE A 43 -2.67 -0.11 -7.64
C ILE A 43 -4.11 -0.28 -8.11
N VAL A 44 -4.30 -0.55 -9.41
CA VAL A 44 -5.60 -0.90 -10.00
C VAL A 44 -5.43 -2.21 -10.76
N VAL A 45 -6.24 -3.20 -10.41
CA VAL A 45 -6.21 -4.55 -11.00
C VAL A 45 -7.65 -5.05 -11.22
N CYS A 46 -7.79 -6.15 -11.93
CA CYS A 46 -9.05 -6.88 -12.05
C CYS A 46 -9.12 -8.03 -11.02
N ASP A 47 -10.31 -8.55 -10.85
CA ASP A 47 -10.54 -9.80 -10.12
C ASP A 47 -9.64 -10.92 -10.68
N GLU A 48 -9.08 -11.74 -9.78
CA GLU A 48 -8.11 -12.81 -10.06
C GLU A 48 -6.71 -12.37 -10.56
N ASP A 49 -6.43 -11.07 -10.71
CA ASP A 49 -5.09 -10.60 -11.05
C ASP A 49 -4.09 -10.83 -9.89
N ILE A 50 -2.83 -11.08 -10.27
CA ILE A 50 -1.75 -11.26 -9.31
C ILE A 50 -1.10 -9.90 -9.01
N ILE A 51 -1.13 -9.49 -7.74
CA ILE A 51 -0.35 -8.36 -7.24
C ILE A 51 1.03 -8.88 -6.81
N ASN A 52 2.09 -8.29 -7.40
CA ASN A 52 3.46 -8.59 -7.00
C ASN A 52 3.75 -8.08 -5.58
N PRO A 53 4.81 -8.59 -4.90
CA PRO A 53 5.20 -8.07 -3.59
C PRO A 53 5.40 -6.55 -3.59
N ILE A 54 4.80 -5.85 -2.61
CA ILE A 54 4.94 -4.41 -2.41
C ILE A 54 6.01 -4.19 -1.36
N VAL A 55 7.17 -3.70 -1.80
CA VAL A 55 8.34 -3.43 -0.96
C VAL A 55 8.35 -1.97 -0.55
N PHE A 56 8.47 -1.71 0.74
CA PHE A 56 8.59 -0.35 1.28
C PHE A 56 10.07 0.05 1.34
N THR A 57 10.37 1.27 0.92
CA THR A 57 11.71 1.84 0.89
C THR A 57 11.79 3.16 1.65
N THR A 58 12.99 3.63 1.93
CA THR A 58 13.26 4.87 2.67
C THR A 58 14.64 5.42 2.34
N GLU A 59 14.79 6.73 2.41
CA GLU A 59 16.10 7.40 2.36
C GLU A 59 16.81 7.45 3.73
N ASN A 60 16.20 6.96 4.82
CA ASN A 60 16.86 6.88 6.11
C ASN A 60 18.07 5.93 6.05
N THR A 61 19.21 6.38 6.58
CA THR A 61 20.46 5.63 6.66
C THR A 61 21.05 5.66 8.07
N GLY A 62 22.02 4.77 8.35
CA GLY A 62 22.70 4.71 9.65
C GLY A 62 21.90 4.03 10.75
N GLY A 63 20.86 3.28 10.38
CA GLY A 63 19.99 2.48 11.24
C GLY A 63 19.14 1.55 10.39
N VAL A 64 18.08 1.01 10.96
CA VAL A 64 17.10 0.15 10.30
C VAL A 64 15.74 0.81 10.34
N THR A 65 15.04 0.88 9.20
CA THR A 65 13.62 1.27 9.17
C THR A 65 12.78 0.01 9.02
N ILE A 66 11.87 -0.21 9.95
CA ILE A 66 10.86 -1.25 9.93
C ILE A 66 9.50 -0.64 9.63
N TYR A 67 8.61 -1.42 9.03
CA TYR A 67 7.29 -0.97 8.61
C TYR A 67 6.21 -1.84 9.21
N SER A 68 5.14 -1.23 9.70
CA SER A 68 3.87 -1.89 9.99
C SER A 68 2.80 -1.33 9.06
N TRP A 69 1.84 -2.16 8.64
CA TRP A 69 0.76 -1.72 7.75
C TRP A 69 -0.58 -2.28 8.20
N THR A 70 -1.62 -1.54 7.84
CA THR A 70 -3.02 -1.93 8.02
C THR A 70 -3.80 -1.80 6.71
N ASN A 71 -4.80 -2.63 6.54
CA ASN A 71 -5.73 -2.68 5.42
C ASN A 71 -7.15 -2.53 5.94
N ASP A 72 -7.91 -1.58 5.43
CA ASP A 72 -9.29 -1.30 5.85
C ASP A 72 -10.34 -2.19 5.16
N ASN A 73 -9.96 -2.90 4.07
CA ASN A 73 -10.88 -3.76 3.32
C ASN A 73 -10.23 -5.12 2.98
N THR A 74 -10.57 -6.14 3.77
CA THR A 74 -10.03 -7.51 3.58
C THR A 74 -10.73 -8.30 2.48
N SER A 75 -11.79 -7.78 1.85
CA SER A 75 -12.53 -8.46 0.79
C SER A 75 -11.68 -8.67 -0.48
N ILE A 76 -10.60 -7.89 -0.63
CA ILE A 76 -9.64 -8.03 -1.73
C ILE A 76 -8.65 -9.20 -1.57
N SER A 77 -8.81 -10.06 -0.57
CA SER A 77 -7.91 -11.19 -0.22
C SER A 77 -6.57 -10.80 0.41
N LEU A 78 -6.42 -9.55 0.87
CA LEU A 78 -5.27 -9.09 1.66
C LEU A 78 -5.62 -9.10 3.15
N ALA A 79 -4.70 -9.56 4.01
CA ALA A 79 -4.85 -9.52 5.47
C ALA A 79 -5.11 -8.09 5.99
N SER A 80 -5.76 -7.95 7.17
CA SER A 80 -6.09 -6.64 7.76
C SER A 80 -4.86 -5.88 8.27
N SER A 81 -3.71 -6.54 8.47
CA SER A 81 -2.45 -5.92 8.91
C SER A 81 -1.26 -6.85 8.71
N GLY A 82 -0.06 -6.28 8.76
CA GLY A 82 1.19 -7.01 8.70
C GLY A 82 2.40 -6.14 9.00
N ASN A 83 3.59 -6.74 8.87
CA ASN A 83 4.86 -6.06 9.05
C ASN A 83 5.77 -6.31 7.85
N GLY A 84 6.60 -5.32 7.51
CA GLY A 84 7.51 -5.37 6.37
C GLY A 84 6.77 -5.43 5.04
N THR A 85 7.37 -6.06 4.05
CA THR A 85 6.83 -6.23 2.70
C THR A 85 5.44 -6.87 2.70
N ILE A 86 4.49 -6.30 1.97
CA ILE A 86 3.26 -7.00 1.63
C ILE A 86 3.64 -8.08 0.59
N GLN A 87 3.46 -9.34 0.95
CA GLN A 87 3.76 -10.44 0.03
C GLN A 87 2.79 -10.44 -1.14
N GLY A 88 3.25 -10.93 -2.29
CA GLY A 88 2.37 -11.07 -3.47
C GLY A 88 1.16 -11.95 -3.16
N PHE A 89 0.01 -11.56 -3.70
CA PHE A 89 -1.26 -12.26 -3.51
C PHE A 89 -2.14 -12.12 -4.76
N THR A 90 -3.16 -12.97 -4.86
CA THR A 90 -4.20 -12.86 -5.89
C THR A 90 -5.30 -11.94 -5.37
N ALA A 91 -5.58 -10.86 -6.08
CA ALA A 91 -6.67 -9.96 -5.76
C ALA A 91 -8.02 -10.62 -6.08
N ILE A 92 -8.98 -10.52 -5.16
CA ILE A 92 -10.32 -11.10 -5.33
C ILE A 92 -11.37 -10.01 -5.20
N ASN A 93 -12.35 -10.05 -6.10
CA ASN A 93 -13.56 -9.23 -5.99
C ASN A 93 -14.80 -10.05 -6.39
N SER A 94 -15.43 -10.68 -5.42
CA SER A 94 -16.65 -11.48 -5.62
C SER A 94 -17.93 -10.66 -5.75
N SER A 95 -17.83 -9.33 -5.81
CA SER A 95 -18.99 -8.43 -5.92
C SER A 95 -19.16 -7.92 -7.36
N ASN A 96 -20.27 -7.21 -7.60
CA ASN A 96 -20.53 -6.54 -8.89
C ASN A 96 -20.03 -5.09 -8.93
N THR A 97 -19.39 -4.64 -7.84
CA THR A 97 -18.87 -3.27 -7.67
C THR A 97 -17.37 -3.29 -7.51
N THR A 98 -16.72 -2.20 -7.84
CA THR A 98 -15.29 -2.02 -7.57
C THR A 98 -15.02 -2.07 -6.06
N GLN A 99 -14.05 -2.86 -5.63
CA GLN A 99 -13.57 -2.92 -4.25
C GLN A 99 -12.31 -2.07 -4.10
N ILE A 100 -12.31 -1.19 -3.11
CA ILE A 100 -11.15 -0.33 -2.80
C ILE A 100 -10.70 -0.65 -1.39
N ALA A 101 -9.40 -0.91 -1.24
CA ALA A 101 -8.74 -1.06 0.04
C ALA A 101 -7.73 0.07 0.22
N THR A 102 -7.78 0.75 1.38
CA THR A 102 -6.78 1.75 1.78
C THR A 102 -5.75 1.09 2.68
N ILE A 103 -4.50 1.12 2.24
CA ILE A 103 -3.38 0.60 3.00
C ILE A 103 -2.70 1.78 3.67
N THR A 104 -2.57 1.71 5.01
CA THR A 104 -1.83 2.69 5.81
C THR A 104 -0.54 2.05 6.30
N VAL A 105 0.60 2.65 5.98
CA VAL A 105 1.94 2.16 6.35
C VAL A 105 2.59 3.13 7.33
N ILE A 106 3.15 2.61 8.42
CA ILE A 106 3.82 3.40 9.47
C ILE A 106 5.28 2.95 9.53
N PRO A 107 6.25 3.85 9.23
CA PRO A 107 7.67 3.57 9.38
C PRO A 107 8.13 3.80 10.82
N THR A 108 9.07 2.99 11.30
CA THR A 108 9.78 3.18 12.57
C THR A 108 11.28 3.01 12.33
N PHE A 109 12.06 4.04 12.60
CA PHE A 109 13.52 4.02 12.48
C PHE A 109 14.16 3.61 13.81
N GLU A 110 15.10 2.69 13.75
CA GLU A 110 15.84 2.16 14.90
C GLU A 110 17.35 2.34 14.72
N SER A 111 18.00 2.94 15.72
CA SER A 111 19.46 3.08 15.78
C SER A 111 19.91 3.28 17.23
N GLY A 112 21.02 2.65 17.64
CA GLY A 112 21.57 2.78 19.01
C GLY A 112 20.64 2.29 20.12
N GLY A 113 19.72 1.37 19.83
CA GLY A 113 18.73 0.85 20.80
C GLY A 113 17.55 1.78 21.08
N VAL A 114 17.41 2.84 20.29
CA VAL A 114 16.29 3.81 20.37
C VAL A 114 15.51 3.78 19.07
N SER A 115 14.19 3.76 19.16
CA SER A 115 13.28 3.81 18.01
C SER A 115 12.50 5.13 17.94
N ASN A 116 12.22 5.57 16.72
CA ASN A 116 11.43 6.76 16.42
C ASN A 116 10.46 6.48 15.27
N THR A 117 9.16 6.61 15.53
CA THR A 117 8.09 6.41 14.54
C THR A 117 7.89 7.70 13.74
N GLY A 118 7.75 7.57 12.43
CA GLY A 118 7.48 8.66 11.51
C GLY A 118 6.01 8.81 11.12
N PRO A 119 5.72 9.78 10.25
CA PRO A 119 4.39 9.93 9.67
C PRO A 119 4.01 8.70 8.83
N SER A 120 2.72 8.38 8.81
CA SER A 120 2.18 7.32 7.98
C SER A 120 2.05 7.78 6.51
N GLU A 121 2.22 6.82 5.59
CA GLU A 121 1.89 6.95 4.18
C GLU A 121 0.68 6.08 3.86
N THR A 122 -0.14 6.49 2.87
CA THR A 122 -1.32 5.74 2.45
C THR A 122 -1.35 5.58 0.93
N PHE A 123 -1.77 4.41 0.48
CA PHE A 123 -2.08 4.13 -0.92
C PHE A 123 -3.30 3.24 -1.03
N THR A 124 -3.89 3.16 -2.22
CA THR A 124 -5.08 2.33 -2.46
C THR A 124 -4.77 1.16 -3.38
N ILE A 125 -5.45 0.05 -3.12
CA ILE A 125 -5.56 -1.09 -4.03
C ILE A 125 -7.01 -1.17 -4.47
N THR A 126 -7.24 -0.97 -5.77
CA THR A 126 -8.56 -1.02 -6.40
C THR A 126 -8.67 -2.32 -7.18
N VAL A 127 -9.70 -3.13 -6.90
CA VAL A 127 -9.97 -4.40 -7.58
C VAL A 127 -11.31 -4.28 -8.31
N ASN A 128 -11.24 -4.26 -9.64
CA ASN A 128 -12.43 -4.22 -10.49
C ASN A 128 -13.09 -5.61 -10.54
N PRO A 129 -14.44 -5.69 -10.62
CA PRO A 129 -15.15 -6.95 -10.72
C PRO A 129 -14.93 -7.62 -12.08
N THR A 130 -15.12 -8.94 -12.14
CA THR A 130 -15.25 -9.67 -13.42
C THR A 130 -16.47 -9.16 -14.18
N ALA A 131 -16.33 -8.89 -15.49
CA ALA A 131 -17.44 -8.47 -16.33
C ALA A 131 -18.49 -9.58 -16.46
N GLN A 132 -19.76 -9.21 -16.38
CA GLN A 132 -20.89 -10.14 -16.47
C GLN A 132 -21.89 -9.66 -17.53
N VAL A 133 -22.65 -10.60 -18.09
CA VAL A 133 -23.84 -10.35 -18.89
C VAL A 133 -25.02 -11.04 -18.21
N ASP A 134 -26.14 -10.32 -18.11
CA ASP A 134 -27.36 -10.88 -17.54
C ASP A 134 -27.94 -11.95 -18.49
N SER A 135 -28.70 -12.90 -17.93
CA SER A 135 -29.31 -13.99 -18.69
C SER A 135 -30.21 -13.47 -19.80
N LEU A 136 -30.00 -13.99 -20.99
CA LEU A 136 -30.81 -13.69 -22.18
C LEU A 136 -31.90 -14.74 -22.34
N VAL A 137 -32.99 -14.35 -23.05
CA VAL A 137 -34.12 -15.23 -23.35
C VAL A 137 -34.07 -15.65 -24.81
N ASP A 138 -34.18 -16.96 -25.05
CA ASP A 138 -34.27 -17.50 -26.40
C ASP A 138 -35.53 -17.00 -27.12
N GLN A 139 -35.41 -16.74 -28.43
CA GLN A 139 -36.55 -16.39 -29.29
C GLN A 139 -36.78 -17.51 -30.31
N VAL A 140 -38.02 -17.90 -30.48
CA VAL A 140 -38.45 -18.90 -31.49
C VAL A 140 -39.44 -18.24 -32.39
N LEU A 141 -39.17 -18.20 -33.69
CA LEU A 141 -39.91 -17.46 -34.70
C LEU A 141 -40.23 -18.36 -35.88
N CYS A 142 -41.34 -18.03 -36.60
CA CYS A 142 -41.63 -18.63 -37.89
C CYS A 142 -40.89 -17.90 -39.01
N ASN A 143 -40.71 -18.58 -40.17
CA ASN A 143 -40.08 -17.96 -41.32
C ASN A 143 -40.82 -16.67 -41.75
N GLY A 144 -40.03 -15.57 -41.87
CA GLY A 144 -40.55 -14.26 -42.22
C GLY A 144 -40.98 -13.38 -41.05
N GLU A 145 -40.88 -13.84 -39.81
CA GLU A 145 -41.09 -13.01 -38.62
C GLU A 145 -39.82 -12.26 -38.25
N SER A 146 -40.00 -11.14 -37.55
CA SER A 146 -38.89 -10.36 -37.00
C SER A 146 -38.66 -10.68 -35.54
N THR A 147 -37.38 -10.72 -35.10
CA THR A 147 -37.03 -10.81 -33.70
C THR A 147 -37.46 -9.57 -32.92
N ASP A 148 -37.76 -9.77 -31.65
CA ASP A 148 -37.76 -8.65 -30.70
C ASP A 148 -36.30 -8.13 -30.50
N ALA A 149 -36.18 -6.87 -30.06
CA ALA A 149 -34.90 -6.31 -29.70
C ALA A 149 -34.27 -7.08 -28.53
N ILE A 150 -32.99 -7.46 -28.69
CA ILE A 150 -32.22 -8.10 -27.64
C ILE A 150 -31.31 -7.05 -27.03
N GLU A 151 -31.55 -6.70 -25.77
CA GLU A 151 -30.72 -5.78 -24.99
C GLU A 151 -29.76 -6.58 -24.11
N PHE A 152 -28.45 -6.28 -24.23
CA PHE A 152 -27.46 -6.81 -23.32
C PHE A 152 -27.36 -5.91 -22.09
N THR A 153 -27.58 -6.49 -20.91
CA THR A 153 -27.51 -5.79 -19.63
C THR A 153 -26.50 -6.48 -18.69
N THR A 154 -26.13 -5.79 -17.64
CA THR A 154 -25.19 -6.28 -16.63
C THR A 154 -25.57 -5.75 -15.24
N THR A 155 -25.29 -6.53 -14.22
CA THR A 155 -25.36 -6.10 -12.83
C THR A 155 -24.08 -5.40 -12.35
N ASN A 156 -22.99 -5.38 -13.14
CA ASN A 156 -21.79 -4.63 -12.78
C ASN A 156 -22.10 -3.13 -12.71
N THR A 157 -21.57 -2.47 -11.67
CA THR A 157 -21.64 -1.03 -11.44
C THR A 157 -20.25 -0.43 -11.32
N ASP A 158 -20.15 0.89 -11.19
CA ASP A 158 -18.87 1.64 -11.03
C ASP A 158 -17.91 1.54 -12.22
N GLY A 159 -18.45 1.25 -13.43
CA GLY A 159 -17.67 1.14 -14.65
C GLY A 159 -18.57 0.98 -15.87
N THR A 160 -17.96 0.64 -17.01
CA THR A 160 -18.66 0.38 -18.27
C THR A 160 -18.36 -1.05 -18.71
N THR A 161 -19.43 -1.83 -18.94
CA THR A 161 -19.31 -3.15 -19.56
C THR A 161 -19.57 -3.01 -21.06
N VAL A 162 -18.66 -3.54 -21.86
CA VAL A 162 -18.78 -3.57 -23.31
C VAL A 162 -19.13 -4.99 -23.75
N PHE A 163 -20.16 -5.14 -24.56
CA PHE A 163 -20.64 -6.43 -25.03
C PHE A 163 -20.17 -6.66 -26.48
N ASN A 164 -19.56 -7.79 -26.73
CA ASN A 164 -19.25 -8.27 -28.07
C ASN A 164 -20.01 -9.57 -28.30
N TRP A 165 -20.63 -9.72 -29.48
CA TRP A 165 -21.40 -10.91 -29.83
C TRP A 165 -20.99 -11.43 -31.21
N THR A 166 -21.20 -12.70 -31.44
CA THR A 166 -20.98 -13.38 -32.71
C THR A 166 -22.20 -14.22 -33.06
N ASN A 167 -22.46 -14.37 -34.34
CA ASN A 167 -23.48 -15.26 -34.89
C ASN A 167 -22.79 -16.34 -35.74
N ASP A 168 -23.06 -17.60 -35.46
CA ASP A 168 -22.49 -18.76 -36.15
C ASP A 168 -23.27 -19.14 -37.43
N ASN A 169 -24.48 -18.56 -37.62
CA ASN A 169 -25.31 -18.80 -38.77
C ASN A 169 -25.93 -17.49 -39.33
N THR A 170 -25.36 -16.97 -40.40
CA THR A 170 -25.80 -15.71 -41.04
C THR A 170 -26.95 -15.87 -42.04
N THR A 171 -27.58 -17.06 -42.14
CA THR A 171 -28.67 -17.34 -43.08
C THR A 171 -30.06 -17.12 -42.52
N ILE A 172 -30.16 -16.79 -41.22
CA ILE A 172 -31.40 -16.45 -40.54
C ILE A 172 -31.66 -14.95 -40.50
#